data_ed084f62da95481dad0cccdac53e0e4c
#
_entry.id   ed084f62da95481dad0cccdac53e0e4c
#
_cell.length_a   1.000
_cell.length_b   1.000
_cell.length_c   1.000
_cell.angle_alpha   90.00
_cell.angle_beta   90.00
_cell.angle_gamma   90.00
#
_symmetry.space_group_name_H-M   'P 1'
#
loop_
_entity.id
_entity.type
_entity.pdbx_description
1 polymer ?
#
loop_
_entity_poly.entity_id
_entity_poly.type
_entity_poly.pdbx_seq_one_letter_code
_entity_poly.pdbx_strand_id
1 'polypeptide(L)'
;MNYGIVNTGDIVYTKSPLNSNPYGIIKVNKGIPGIVSTLYAVYRPQDNVHTNFIQVYFEQHERMNNYMHPLVNKGAKNDMKVTAENALKGVVTFPSREEQVIISEFFDRLDSLITLHQRKYDKLCVLKKSMLDKMFPKGGSLYPEIRFAGFTDPWEQRKLGELFEESDERASDREILSVSVANGIYPASESDRETNPGASLANYKIVHFGDVVYNSMRMWQGAVDASRYDGIVSPAYVVTRPNSEVYARFFARLLRQPMLLKQYQQVSQGNSKDTQVLKFDDFASIGISMPASENEQRRIGAFFDRLDSLITLHQRKYCGVVSWMLGVALVRLGSESDGAFGEMKHVLQ
;
A
#
# COMPACT_ATOMS: atom_id res chain seq x y z
N MET A 1 -0.55 -31.74 -33.59
CA MET A 1 -1.25 -30.74 -32.73
C MET A 1 -1.38 -29.46 -33.55
N ASN A 2 -2.60 -28.97 -33.74
CA ASN A 2 -2.82 -27.75 -34.52
C ASN A 2 -2.79 -26.53 -33.60
N TYR A 3 -1.63 -25.91 -33.46
CA TYR A 3 -1.49 -24.61 -32.76
C TYR A 3 -1.94 -23.47 -33.69
N GLY A 4 -2.58 -22.46 -33.13
CA GLY A 4 -2.91 -21.22 -33.85
C GLY A 4 -1.69 -20.30 -33.93
N ILE A 5 -1.45 -19.67 -35.08
CA ILE A 5 -0.44 -18.65 -35.27
C ILE A 5 -1.05 -17.29 -34.82
N VAL A 6 -0.31 -16.54 -34.02
CA VAL A 6 -0.68 -15.20 -33.53
C VAL A 6 0.37 -14.21 -33.98
N ASN A 7 -0.02 -13.19 -34.73
CA ASN A 7 0.84 -12.07 -35.11
C ASN A 7 0.68 -10.90 -34.14
N THR A 8 1.60 -9.95 -34.19
CA THR A 8 1.46 -8.68 -33.49
C THR A 8 0.19 -7.94 -33.98
N GLY A 9 -0.65 -7.49 -33.07
CA GLY A 9 -1.93 -6.86 -33.37
C GLY A 9 -3.12 -7.83 -33.49
N ASP A 10 -2.91 -9.14 -33.53
CA ASP A 10 -4.03 -10.10 -33.53
C ASP A 10 -4.74 -10.10 -32.18
N ILE A 11 -6.06 -10.34 -32.21
CA ILE A 11 -6.92 -10.48 -31.05
C ILE A 11 -6.99 -11.95 -30.67
N VAL A 12 -6.71 -12.25 -29.41
CA VAL A 12 -6.74 -13.62 -28.86
C VAL A 12 -7.86 -13.73 -27.86
N TYR A 13 -8.74 -14.71 -28.05
CA TYR A 13 -9.87 -15.01 -27.18
C TYR A 13 -9.69 -16.37 -26.51
N THR A 14 -9.84 -16.43 -25.20
CA THR A 14 -9.84 -17.68 -24.42
C THR A 14 -11.21 -18.32 -24.45
N LYS A 15 -11.38 -19.44 -25.17
CA LYS A 15 -12.67 -20.13 -25.33
C LYS A 15 -13.14 -20.86 -24.09
N SER A 16 -12.29 -21.05 -23.10
CA SER A 16 -12.58 -21.77 -21.87
C SER A 16 -12.94 -20.80 -20.74
N PRO A 17 -13.95 -21.12 -19.92
CA PRO A 17 -14.29 -20.31 -18.77
C PRO A 17 -13.15 -20.30 -17.75
N LEU A 18 -12.96 -19.15 -17.08
CA LEU A 18 -12.06 -18.95 -15.97
C LEU A 18 -12.87 -18.62 -14.73
N ASN A 19 -12.34 -18.89 -13.52
CA ASN A 19 -13.07 -18.67 -12.28
C ASN A 19 -13.62 -17.23 -12.13
N SER A 20 -12.85 -16.24 -12.56
CA SER A 20 -13.22 -14.82 -12.52
C SER A 20 -13.88 -14.30 -13.81
N ASN A 21 -13.81 -15.06 -14.91
CA ASN A 21 -14.29 -14.67 -16.24
C ASN A 21 -15.00 -15.87 -16.90
N PRO A 22 -16.30 -16.09 -16.60
CA PRO A 22 -17.01 -17.29 -17.01
C PRO A 22 -17.12 -17.45 -18.54
N TYR A 23 -17.00 -16.36 -19.29
CA TYR A 23 -17.02 -16.37 -20.76
C TYR A 23 -15.63 -16.19 -21.40
N GLY A 24 -14.54 -16.39 -20.62
CA GLY A 24 -13.17 -16.18 -21.09
C GLY A 24 -12.72 -14.72 -21.10
N ILE A 25 -11.60 -14.46 -21.72
CA ILE A 25 -10.99 -13.12 -21.83
C ILE A 25 -10.57 -12.85 -23.27
N ILE A 26 -10.57 -11.56 -23.65
CA ILE A 26 -10.09 -11.06 -24.93
C ILE A 26 -8.85 -10.20 -24.66
N LYS A 27 -7.75 -10.51 -25.36
CA LYS A 27 -6.48 -9.75 -25.29
C LYS A 27 -5.90 -9.53 -26.67
N VAL A 28 -5.14 -8.48 -26.84
CA VAL A 28 -4.38 -8.18 -28.06
C VAL A 28 -2.94 -8.64 -27.89
N ASN A 29 -2.37 -9.28 -28.90
CA ASN A 29 -0.93 -9.54 -28.91
C ASN A 29 -0.17 -8.23 -29.18
N LYS A 30 0.31 -7.59 -28.12
CA LYS A 30 1.18 -6.38 -28.19
C LYS A 30 2.67 -6.73 -28.32
N GLY A 31 3.01 -8.04 -28.31
CA GLY A 31 4.38 -8.55 -28.36
C GLY A 31 4.77 -9.09 -29.74
N ILE A 32 5.77 -9.97 -29.72
CA ILE A 32 6.25 -10.67 -30.94
C ILE A 32 5.26 -11.74 -31.40
N PRO A 33 5.26 -12.12 -32.68
CA PRO A 33 4.50 -13.24 -33.21
C PRO A 33 4.83 -14.55 -32.48
N GLY A 34 3.83 -15.43 -32.36
CA GLY A 34 3.98 -16.69 -31.66
C GLY A 34 2.89 -17.71 -32.02
N ILE A 35 2.76 -18.73 -31.17
CA ILE A 35 1.74 -19.77 -31.32
C ILE A 35 0.94 -19.90 -30.03
N VAL A 36 -0.36 -20.21 -30.17
CA VAL A 36 -1.27 -20.49 -29.07
C VAL A 36 -1.93 -21.84 -29.20
N SER A 37 -2.32 -22.43 -28.07
CA SER A 37 -3.02 -23.72 -28.08
C SER A 37 -4.42 -23.62 -28.68
N THR A 38 -5.04 -24.78 -28.99
CA THR A 38 -6.40 -24.88 -29.53
C THR A 38 -7.49 -24.36 -28.58
N LEU A 39 -7.16 -24.08 -27.33
CA LEU A 39 -8.06 -23.44 -26.34
C LEU A 39 -8.32 -21.96 -26.63
N TYR A 40 -7.53 -21.37 -27.50
CA TYR A 40 -7.66 -19.97 -27.92
C TYR A 40 -8.22 -19.86 -29.31
N ALA A 41 -8.94 -18.78 -29.58
CA ALA A 41 -9.27 -18.33 -30.93
C ALA A 41 -8.42 -17.09 -31.24
N VAL A 42 -7.95 -17.00 -32.48
CA VAL A 42 -7.18 -15.87 -32.99
C VAL A 42 -7.99 -15.18 -34.06
N TYR A 43 -8.18 -13.87 -33.93
CA TYR A 43 -8.91 -13.06 -34.91
C TYR A 43 -8.00 -11.97 -35.43
N ARG A 44 -8.05 -11.74 -36.72
CA ARG A 44 -7.41 -10.60 -37.37
C ARG A 44 -8.40 -9.44 -37.44
N PRO A 45 -8.00 -8.26 -37.02
CA PRO A 45 -8.86 -7.08 -37.09
C PRO A 45 -9.13 -6.70 -38.54
N GLN A 46 -10.29 -6.08 -38.79
CA GLN A 46 -10.58 -5.38 -40.03
C GLN A 46 -10.12 -3.92 -39.93
N ASP A 47 -10.02 -3.24 -41.07
CA ASP A 47 -9.47 -1.87 -41.15
C ASP A 47 -10.24 -0.82 -40.33
N ASN A 48 -11.53 -1.02 -40.10
CA ASN A 48 -12.39 -0.15 -39.31
C ASN A 48 -12.28 -0.36 -37.80
N VAL A 49 -11.47 -1.34 -37.35
CA VAL A 49 -11.35 -1.71 -35.93
C VAL A 49 -9.94 -1.38 -35.42
N HIS A 50 -9.88 -0.69 -34.28
CA HIS A 50 -8.65 -0.51 -33.52
C HIS A 50 -8.54 -1.61 -32.45
N THR A 51 -7.53 -2.46 -32.55
CA THR A 51 -7.42 -3.71 -31.74
C THR A 51 -7.37 -3.46 -30.25
N ASN A 52 -6.61 -2.44 -29.80
CA ASN A 52 -6.54 -2.11 -28.38
C ASN A 52 -7.91 -1.65 -27.84
N PHE A 53 -8.75 -1.01 -28.66
CA PHE A 53 -10.11 -0.64 -28.28
C PHE A 53 -10.97 -1.88 -27.99
N ILE A 54 -10.85 -2.93 -28.81
CA ILE A 54 -11.56 -4.19 -28.57
C ILE A 54 -11.18 -4.78 -27.21
N GLN A 55 -9.91 -4.80 -26.88
CA GLN A 55 -9.46 -5.26 -25.57
C GLN A 55 -10.08 -4.43 -24.44
N VAL A 56 -9.97 -3.10 -24.49
CA VAL A 56 -10.52 -2.19 -23.48
C VAL A 56 -12.05 -2.34 -23.37
N TYR A 57 -12.74 -2.48 -24.51
CA TYR A 57 -14.20 -2.66 -24.52
C TYR A 57 -14.63 -3.91 -23.77
N PHE A 58 -13.97 -5.03 -24.01
CA PHE A 58 -14.33 -6.32 -23.42
C PHE A 58 -13.63 -6.62 -22.07
N GLU A 59 -12.75 -5.76 -21.57
CA GLU A 59 -12.21 -5.84 -20.19
C GLU A 59 -13.30 -5.53 -19.14
N GLN A 60 -14.40 -4.88 -19.53
CA GLN A 60 -15.56 -4.70 -18.66
C GLN A 60 -16.36 -6.00 -18.58
N HIS A 61 -16.40 -6.61 -17.39
CA HIS A 61 -17.10 -7.88 -17.14
C HIS A 61 -18.55 -7.87 -17.63
N GLU A 62 -19.28 -6.80 -17.36
CA GLU A 62 -20.67 -6.67 -17.76
C GLU A 62 -20.82 -6.69 -19.29
N ARG A 63 -20.02 -5.93 -20.02
CA ARG A 63 -20.04 -5.94 -21.50
C ARG A 63 -19.67 -7.29 -22.07
N MET A 64 -18.59 -7.90 -21.52
CA MET A 64 -18.17 -9.25 -21.92
C MET A 64 -19.29 -10.27 -21.69
N ASN A 65 -19.92 -10.23 -20.52
CA ASN A 65 -20.98 -11.15 -20.17
C ASN A 65 -22.24 -10.94 -21.05
N ASN A 66 -22.69 -9.70 -21.21
CA ASN A 66 -23.86 -9.38 -22.02
C ASN A 66 -23.67 -9.75 -23.49
N TYR A 67 -22.45 -9.60 -24.01
CA TYR A 67 -22.11 -9.99 -25.38
C TYR A 67 -22.04 -11.51 -25.54
N MET A 68 -21.34 -12.22 -24.66
CA MET A 68 -21.04 -13.64 -24.82
C MET A 68 -22.16 -14.57 -24.35
N HIS A 69 -22.95 -14.17 -23.35
CA HIS A 69 -24.01 -15.01 -22.77
C HIS A 69 -25.01 -15.59 -23.83
N PRO A 70 -25.54 -14.78 -24.76
CA PRO A 70 -26.47 -15.31 -25.79
C PRO A 70 -25.78 -16.20 -26.83
N LEU A 71 -24.42 -16.18 -26.89
CA LEU A 71 -23.62 -16.90 -27.87
C LEU A 71 -23.09 -18.25 -27.35
N VAL A 72 -23.41 -18.61 -26.10
CA VAL A 72 -22.96 -19.85 -25.46
C VAL A 72 -23.62 -21.06 -26.15
N ASN A 73 -22.81 -22.05 -26.50
CA ASN A 73 -23.30 -23.35 -26.91
C ASN A 73 -23.81 -24.09 -25.67
N LYS A 74 -25.13 -24.35 -25.62
CA LYS A 74 -25.75 -25.16 -24.59
C LYS A 74 -25.38 -26.63 -24.79
N GLY A 75 -24.22 -27.04 -24.30
CA GLY A 75 -23.79 -28.43 -24.23
C GLY A 75 -24.43 -29.17 -23.04
N ALA A 76 -24.46 -30.50 -23.10
CA ALA A 76 -25.16 -31.38 -22.15
C ALA A 76 -24.62 -31.35 -20.69
N LYS A 77 -23.61 -30.55 -20.36
CA LYS A 77 -22.91 -30.51 -19.06
C LYS A 77 -22.71 -29.10 -18.48
N ASN A 78 -23.63 -28.15 -18.70
CA ASN A 78 -23.43 -26.77 -18.23
C ASN A 78 -22.08 -26.09 -18.64
N ASP A 79 -21.50 -26.56 -19.73
CA ASP A 79 -20.22 -26.04 -20.23
C ASP A 79 -20.47 -24.71 -20.93
N MET A 80 -20.10 -23.57 -20.27
CA MET A 80 -20.26 -22.22 -20.81
C MET A 80 -19.15 -21.88 -21.83
N LYS A 81 -19.03 -22.71 -22.89
CA LYS A 81 -18.07 -22.49 -23.96
C LYS A 81 -18.70 -21.71 -25.10
N VAL A 82 -17.98 -20.66 -25.54
CA VAL A 82 -18.29 -19.96 -26.78
C VAL A 82 -17.28 -20.38 -27.83
N THR A 83 -17.75 -20.96 -28.96
CA THR A 83 -16.84 -21.32 -30.05
C THR A 83 -16.29 -20.08 -30.75
N ALA A 84 -15.16 -20.24 -31.46
CA ALA A 84 -14.53 -19.15 -32.20
C ALA A 84 -15.50 -18.49 -33.21
N GLU A 85 -16.34 -19.27 -33.86
CA GLU A 85 -17.33 -18.79 -34.82
C GLU A 85 -18.49 -18.07 -34.13
N ASN A 86 -19.00 -18.62 -33.02
CA ASN A 86 -20.12 -18.02 -32.30
C ASN A 86 -19.71 -16.68 -31.66
N ALA A 87 -18.47 -16.55 -31.20
CA ALA A 87 -17.96 -15.30 -30.63
C ALA A 87 -17.99 -14.12 -31.64
N LEU A 88 -18.13 -14.37 -32.92
CA LEU A 88 -18.24 -13.33 -33.97
C LEU A 88 -19.68 -13.03 -34.39
N LYS A 89 -20.68 -13.74 -33.85
CA LYS A 89 -22.10 -13.57 -34.27
C LYS A 89 -22.83 -12.47 -33.50
N GLY A 90 -22.27 -12.00 -32.41
CA GLY A 90 -22.88 -10.92 -31.63
C GLY A 90 -22.74 -9.56 -32.34
N VAL A 91 -23.62 -8.63 -31.95
CA VAL A 91 -23.61 -7.27 -32.47
C VAL A 91 -23.05 -6.34 -31.41
N VAL A 92 -22.15 -5.47 -31.81
CA VAL A 92 -21.53 -4.44 -30.96
C VAL A 92 -21.61 -3.09 -31.66
N THR A 93 -21.96 -2.07 -30.91
CA THR A 93 -21.90 -0.70 -31.40
C THR A 93 -20.56 -0.09 -31.02
N PHE A 94 -19.78 0.33 -32.01
CA PHE A 94 -18.49 0.96 -31.84
C PHE A 94 -18.52 2.42 -32.31
N PRO A 95 -17.74 3.29 -31.69
CA PRO A 95 -17.52 4.64 -32.18
C PRO A 95 -16.66 4.63 -33.48
N SER A 96 -16.45 5.81 -34.06
CA SER A 96 -15.54 5.95 -35.21
C SER A 96 -14.13 5.40 -34.88
N ARG A 97 -13.38 5.01 -35.91
CA ARG A 97 -12.03 4.46 -35.71
C ARG A 97 -11.10 5.45 -35.03
N GLU A 98 -11.22 6.74 -35.34
CA GLU A 98 -10.47 7.82 -34.70
C GLU A 98 -10.79 7.89 -33.20
N GLU A 99 -12.03 7.78 -32.83
CA GLU A 99 -12.47 7.77 -31.42
C GLU A 99 -12.02 6.49 -30.69
N GLN A 100 -12.06 5.34 -31.37
CA GLN A 100 -11.49 4.09 -30.82
C GLN A 100 -10.00 4.24 -30.48
N VAL A 101 -9.21 4.91 -31.32
CA VAL A 101 -7.79 5.19 -31.07
C VAL A 101 -7.64 6.07 -29.84
N ILE A 102 -8.37 7.20 -29.75
CA ILE A 102 -8.30 8.13 -28.63
C ILE A 102 -8.64 7.42 -27.30
N ILE A 103 -9.70 6.61 -27.29
CA ILE A 103 -10.11 5.87 -26.11
C ILE A 103 -9.02 4.87 -25.68
N SER A 104 -8.48 4.09 -26.61
CA SER A 104 -7.48 3.09 -26.29
C SER A 104 -6.15 3.70 -25.84
N GLU A 105 -5.69 4.77 -26.46
CA GLU A 105 -4.50 5.51 -26.01
C GLU A 105 -4.65 6.07 -24.60
N PHE A 106 -5.83 6.56 -24.28
CA PHE A 106 -6.14 7.05 -22.94
C PHE A 106 -5.97 5.92 -21.88
N PHE A 107 -6.56 4.73 -22.12
CA PHE A 107 -6.41 3.61 -21.19
C PHE A 107 -4.98 3.05 -21.16
N ASP A 108 -4.27 2.98 -22.29
CA ASP A 108 -2.86 2.58 -22.34
C ASP A 108 -1.96 3.53 -21.50
N ARG A 109 -2.24 4.83 -21.51
CA ARG A 109 -1.56 5.83 -20.64
C ARG A 109 -1.88 5.61 -19.17
N LEU A 110 -3.14 5.34 -18.83
CA LEU A 110 -3.53 5.04 -17.45
C LEU A 110 -2.83 3.80 -16.91
N ASP A 111 -2.83 2.72 -17.66
CA ASP A 111 -2.14 1.46 -17.29
C ASP A 111 -0.63 1.69 -17.09
N SER A 112 -0.04 2.51 -17.95
CA SER A 112 1.37 2.88 -17.84
C SER A 112 1.65 3.68 -16.55
N LEU A 113 0.77 4.64 -16.19
CA LEU A 113 0.90 5.41 -14.95
C LEU A 113 0.71 4.54 -13.71
N ILE A 114 -0.30 3.67 -13.70
CA ILE A 114 -0.55 2.72 -12.62
C ILE A 114 0.70 1.84 -12.41
N THR A 115 1.21 1.24 -13.49
CA THR A 115 2.40 0.39 -13.44
C THR A 115 3.63 1.15 -12.93
N LEU A 116 3.82 2.39 -13.38
CA LEU A 116 4.94 3.24 -12.96
C LEU A 116 4.86 3.56 -11.46
N HIS A 117 3.68 3.96 -10.96
CA HIS A 117 3.51 4.28 -9.55
C HIS A 117 3.65 3.06 -8.65
N GLN A 118 3.11 1.90 -9.08
CA GLN A 118 3.28 0.64 -8.37
C GLN A 118 4.77 0.25 -8.26
N ARG A 119 5.50 0.29 -9.37
CA ARG A 119 6.95 -0.01 -9.38
C ARG A 119 7.77 0.94 -8.51
N LYS A 120 7.41 2.23 -8.49
CA LYS A 120 8.08 3.21 -7.61
C LYS A 120 7.77 2.93 -6.13
N TYR A 121 6.51 2.64 -5.81
CA TYR A 121 6.11 2.25 -4.46
C TYR A 121 6.90 1.03 -3.99
N ASP A 122 6.94 -0.05 -4.77
CA ASP A 122 7.65 -1.28 -4.42
C ASP A 122 9.15 -1.03 -4.20
N LYS A 123 9.80 -0.28 -5.10
CA LYS A 123 11.21 0.09 -4.96
C LYS A 123 11.49 0.91 -3.70
N LEU A 124 10.62 1.86 -3.35
CA LEU A 124 10.78 2.67 -2.14
C LEU A 124 10.59 1.82 -0.88
N CYS A 125 9.65 0.87 -0.86
CA CYS A 125 9.47 -0.07 0.25
C CYS A 125 10.70 -0.95 0.46
N VAL A 126 11.27 -1.49 -0.63
CA VAL A 126 12.51 -2.28 -0.59
C VAL A 126 13.69 -1.42 -0.09
N LEU A 127 13.83 -0.19 -0.60
CA LEU A 127 14.86 0.75 -0.17
C LEU A 127 14.73 1.05 1.33
N LYS A 128 13.53 1.40 1.81
CA LYS A 128 13.28 1.68 3.24
C LYS A 128 13.70 0.49 4.10
N LYS A 129 13.29 -0.73 3.73
CA LYS A 129 13.65 -1.95 4.45
C LYS A 129 15.16 -2.16 4.49
N SER A 130 15.85 -2.00 3.36
CA SER A 130 17.31 -2.13 3.28
C SER A 130 18.03 -1.07 4.10
N MET A 131 17.56 0.18 4.09
CA MET A 131 18.19 1.26 4.88
C MET A 131 17.94 1.09 6.39
N LEU A 132 16.74 0.64 6.81
CA LEU A 132 16.46 0.27 8.21
C LEU A 132 17.40 -0.86 8.69
N ASP A 133 17.72 -1.78 7.80
CA ASP A 133 18.63 -2.88 8.10
C ASP A 133 20.10 -2.43 8.21
N LYS A 134 20.55 -1.46 7.40
CA LYS A 134 21.95 -1.10 7.24
C LYS A 134 22.38 0.17 7.95
N MET A 135 21.45 1.07 8.25
CA MET A 135 21.76 2.36 8.92
C MET A 135 21.71 2.27 10.44
N PHE A 136 21.46 1.09 11.00
CA PHE A 136 21.52 0.82 12.43
C PHE A 136 22.55 -0.28 12.70
N PRO A 137 23.40 -0.14 13.76
CA PRO A 137 24.41 -1.13 14.09
C PRO A 137 23.80 -2.49 14.45
N LYS A 138 24.51 -3.56 14.14
CA LYS A 138 24.10 -4.95 14.40
C LYS A 138 25.21 -5.76 15.07
N GLY A 139 24.82 -6.85 15.73
CA GLY A 139 25.78 -7.84 16.24
C GLY A 139 26.79 -7.30 17.24
N GLY A 140 26.43 -6.26 17.99
CA GLY A 140 27.35 -5.63 18.96
C GLY A 140 28.29 -4.60 18.33
N SER A 141 28.22 -4.34 17.03
CA SER A 141 28.94 -3.22 16.41
C SER A 141 28.43 -1.89 16.93
N LEU A 142 29.32 -0.90 17.02
CA LEU A 142 28.97 0.51 17.28
C LEU A 142 28.91 1.34 15.99
N TYR A 143 29.08 0.69 14.84
CA TYR A 143 29.09 1.35 13.53
C TYR A 143 28.03 0.72 12.63
N PRO A 144 27.12 1.52 12.02
CA PRO A 144 26.22 1.03 10.98
C PRO A 144 26.97 0.73 9.68
N GLU A 145 26.45 -0.18 8.84
CA GLU A 145 27.02 -0.49 7.52
C GLU A 145 26.94 0.71 6.55
N ILE A 146 25.85 1.46 6.62
CA ILE A 146 25.62 2.67 5.82
C ILE A 146 25.43 3.84 6.75
N ARG A 147 26.20 4.91 6.53
CA ARG A 147 26.19 6.11 7.34
C ARG A 147 26.28 7.36 6.47
N PHE A 148 25.70 8.45 6.90
CA PHE A 148 25.88 9.73 6.23
C PHE A 148 27.33 10.21 6.31
N ALA A 149 27.82 10.84 5.24
CA ALA A 149 29.15 11.43 5.25
C ALA A 149 29.31 12.52 6.35
N GLY A 150 30.47 12.52 6.98
CA GLY A 150 30.81 13.46 8.05
C GLY A 150 30.58 12.93 9.47
N PHE A 151 30.05 11.71 9.63
CA PHE A 151 29.90 11.05 10.93
C PHE A 151 30.81 9.81 10.99
N THR A 152 31.80 9.82 11.86
CA THR A 152 32.84 8.78 11.99
C THR A 152 32.87 8.13 13.37
N ASP A 153 32.44 8.86 14.40
CA ASP A 153 32.56 8.43 15.79
C ASP A 153 31.66 7.19 16.08
N PRO A 154 32.09 6.29 16.97
CA PRO A 154 31.25 5.14 17.34
C PRO A 154 29.96 5.62 17.98
N TRP A 155 28.89 4.86 17.80
CA TRP A 155 27.64 5.09 18.53
C TRP A 155 27.84 4.75 20.00
N GLU A 156 27.21 5.54 20.86
CA GLU A 156 27.27 5.34 22.31
C GLU A 156 26.29 4.28 22.78
N GLN A 157 26.68 3.55 23.82
CA GLN A 157 25.77 2.66 24.51
C GLN A 157 25.13 3.37 25.69
N ARG A 158 23.80 3.42 25.70
CA ARG A 158 23.02 4.11 26.73
C ARG A 158 21.83 3.25 27.14
N LYS A 159 21.36 3.43 28.38
CA LYS A 159 20.05 2.85 28.78
C LYS A 159 18.92 3.78 28.40
N LEU A 160 17.75 3.22 28.04
CA LEU A 160 16.59 4.02 27.68
C LEU A 160 16.11 4.92 28.83
N GLY A 161 16.25 4.48 30.10
CA GLY A 161 15.93 5.30 31.27
C GLY A 161 16.85 6.50 31.52
N GLU A 162 18.00 6.57 30.84
CA GLU A 162 18.86 7.79 30.85
C GLU A 162 18.36 8.85 29.88
N LEU A 163 17.51 8.46 28.94
CA LEU A 163 17.09 9.27 27.79
C LEU A 163 15.63 9.65 27.86
N PHE A 164 14.81 8.89 28.57
CA PHE A 164 13.36 9.03 28.65
C PHE A 164 12.88 8.99 30.10
N GLU A 165 11.84 9.78 30.37
CA GLU A 165 11.09 9.75 31.63
C GLU A 165 9.64 9.35 31.34
N GLU A 166 8.99 8.57 32.22
CA GLU A 166 7.57 8.28 32.09
C GLU A 166 6.76 9.52 32.47
N SER A 167 5.76 9.84 31.66
CA SER A 167 4.77 10.89 31.93
C SER A 167 3.44 10.27 32.35
N ASP A 168 2.96 10.65 33.52
CA ASP A 168 1.65 10.26 34.04
C ASP A 168 0.66 11.43 34.11
N GLU A 169 0.94 12.54 33.41
CA GLU A 169 0.04 13.65 33.26
C GLU A 169 -1.29 13.19 32.64
N ARG A 170 -2.44 13.66 33.16
CA ARG A 170 -3.76 13.18 32.76
C ARG A 170 -4.67 14.31 32.34
N ALA A 171 -5.52 14.05 31.35
CA ALA A 171 -6.59 14.93 30.90
C ALA A 171 -7.74 14.11 30.29
N SER A 172 -8.89 14.75 30.12
CA SER A 172 -10.08 14.12 29.53
C SER A 172 -10.72 14.94 28.41
N ASP A 173 -10.13 16.09 28.08
CA ASP A 173 -10.68 17.13 27.20
C ASP A 173 -9.90 17.33 25.89
N ARG A 174 -9.06 16.36 25.55
CA ARG A 174 -8.22 16.43 24.34
C ARG A 174 -8.57 15.33 23.35
N GLU A 175 -8.07 15.46 22.13
CA GLU A 175 -8.23 14.44 21.08
C GLU A 175 -7.62 13.11 21.51
N ILE A 176 -8.39 12.05 21.29
CA ILE A 176 -7.91 10.69 21.60
C ILE A 176 -6.98 10.23 20.49
N LEU A 177 -5.80 9.77 20.89
CA LEU A 177 -4.80 9.20 19.99
C LEU A 177 -4.72 7.68 20.17
N SER A 178 -4.39 7.01 19.09
CA SER A 178 -4.10 5.57 19.03
C SER A 178 -2.68 5.31 18.56
N VAL A 179 -2.10 4.18 19.00
CA VAL A 179 -0.77 3.74 18.53
C VAL A 179 -0.89 2.34 17.94
N SER A 180 -0.53 2.20 16.68
CA SER A 180 -0.52 0.91 15.99
C SER A 180 0.86 0.58 15.39
N VAL A 181 1.07 -0.70 15.11
CA VAL A 181 2.29 -1.17 14.42
C VAL A 181 2.40 -0.57 13.01
N ALA A 182 1.27 -0.47 12.31
CA ALA A 182 1.23 -0.01 10.93
C ALA A 182 1.34 1.51 10.79
N ASN A 183 0.55 2.25 11.57
CA ASN A 183 0.36 3.70 11.36
C ASN A 183 1.15 4.56 12.38
N GLY A 184 1.78 3.95 13.39
CA GLY A 184 2.37 4.71 14.49
C GLY A 184 1.30 5.39 15.34
N ILE A 185 1.52 6.65 15.73
CA ILE A 185 0.55 7.49 16.46
C ILE A 185 -0.32 8.24 15.46
N TYR A 186 -1.64 8.21 15.67
CA TYR A 186 -2.64 8.88 14.84
C TYR A 186 -3.91 9.19 15.64
N PRO A 187 -4.71 10.19 15.24
CA PRO A 187 -6.01 10.47 15.84
C PRO A 187 -6.94 9.25 15.77
N ALA A 188 -7.55 8.88 16.88
CA ALA A 188 -8.44 7.71 16.94
C ALA A 188 -9.65 7.84 16.00
N SER A 189 -10.07 9.06 15.69
CA SER A 189 -11.10 9.39 14.70
C SER A 189 -10.76 8.97 13.27
N GLU A 190 -9.46 8.80 12.94
CA GLU A 190 -8.99 8.32 11.62
C GLU A 190 -8.93 6.78 11.56
N SER A 191 -9.36 6.08 12.61
CA SER A 191 -9.33 4.61 12.65
C SER A 191 -10.54 4.02 11.93
N ASP A 192 -10.32 3.01 11.07
CA ASP A 192 -11.40 2.19 10.50
C ASP A 192 -12.12 1.31 11.55
N ARG A 193 -11.61 1.28 12.78
CA ARG A 193 -12.21 0.55 13.89
C ARG A 193 -13.00 1.52 14.78
N GLU A 194 -14.21 1.16 15.12
CA GLU A 194 -14.93 1.86 16.19
C GLU A 194 -14.08 1.79 17.46
N THR A 195 -13.52 2.94 17.84
CA THR A 195 -12.90 3.09 19.14
C THR A 195 -14.02 3.33 20.13
N ASN A 196 -14.25 2.38 21.02
CA ASN A 196 -15.16 2.57 22.15
C ASN A 196 -14.31 3.08 23.34
N PRO A 197 -14.14 4.41 23.50
CA PRO A 197 -13.51 4.94 24.69
C PRO A 197 -14.39 4.53 25.85
N GLY A 198 -13.81 3.93 26.88
CA GLY A 198 -14.56 3.56 28.09
C GLY A 198 -15.38 4.71 28.64
N ALA A 199 -16.32 4.44 29.51
CA ALA A 199 -17.28 5.41 30.07
C ALA A 199 -16.64 6.65 30.75
N SER A 200 -15.33 6.63 31.02
CA SER A 200 -14.58 7.73 31.61
C SER A 200 -13.18 7.88 30.99
N LEU A 201 -12.86 9.10 30.58
CA LEU A 201 -11.53 9.49 30.08
C LEU A 201 -10.60 9.99 31.22
N ALA A 202 -11.04 9.98 32.46
CA ALA A 202 -10.31 10.58 33.59
C ALA A 202 -8.90 9.97 33.83
N ASN A 203 -8.67 8.75 33.34
CA ASN A 203 -7.38 8.07 33.47
C ASN A 203 -6.52 8.15 32.20
N TYR A 204 -6.94 8.88 31.18
CA TYR A 204 -6.16 9.02 29.94
C TYR A 204 -4.92 9.88 30.18
N LYS A 205 -3.79 9.46 29.61
CA LYS A 205 -2.50 10.15 29.74
C LYS A 205 -2.33 11.20 28.65
N ILE A 206 -1.79 12.36 29.01
CA ILE A 206 -1.48 13.44 28.06
C ILE A 206 -0.28 13.02 27.20
N VAL A 207 -0.37 13.30 25.93
CA VAL A 207 0.71 13.19 24.95
C VAL A 207 0.98 14.57 24.37
N HIS A 208 2.23 14.99 24.40
CA HIS A 208 2.70 16.19 23.73
C HIS A 208 3.42 15.87 22.43
N PHE A 209 3.46 16.85 21.53
CA PHE A 209 4.26 16.75 20.33
C PHE A 209 5.73 16.42 20.70
N GLY A 210 6.28 15.36 20.12
CA GLY A 210 7.64 14.89 20.39
C GLY A 210 7.74 13.81 21.47
N ASP A 211 6.72 13.57 22.27
CA ASP A 211 6.71 12.43 23.18
C ASP A 211 6.79 11.10 22.41
N VAL A 212 7.45 10.12 22.98
CA VAL A 212 7.50 8.75 22.44
C VAL A 212 6.48 7.90 23.18
N VAL A 213 5.51 7.34 22.46
CA VAL A 213 4.41 6.59 23.05
C VAL A 213 4.41 5.17 22.51
N TYR A 214 4.24 4.21 23.39
CA TYR A 214 4.11 2.80 22.99
C TYR A 214 2.92 2.10 23.66
N ASN A 215 2.36 1.13 22.94
CA ASN A 215 1.36 0.23 23.49
C ASN A 215 2.06 -0.83 24.35
N SER A 216 1.81 -0.85 25.65
CA SER A 216 2.49 -1.74 26.59
C SER A 216 2.34 -3.22 26.26
N MET A 217 1.21 -3.64 25.69
CA MET A 217 0.93 -5.02 25.31
C MET A 217 1.45 -5.38 23.91
N ARG A 218 1.79 -4.40 23.06
CA ARG A 218 2.20 -4.62 21.66
C ARG A 218 3.54 -3.97 21.32
N MET A 219 4.31 -3.53 22.32
CA MET A 219 5.64 -2.97 22.09
C MET A 219 6.58 -3.95 21.38
N TRP A 220 6.51 -5.23 21.74
CA TRP A 220 7.28 -6.30 21.12
C TRP A 220 6.92 -6.56 19.64
N GLN A 221 5.77 -6.06 19.17
CA GLN A 221 5.38 -6.04 17.76
C GLN A 221 5.80 -4.74 17.05
N GLY A 222 6.30 -3.73 17.79
CA GLY A 222 6.70 -2.43 17.26
C GLY A 222 5.59 -1.38 17.28
N ALA A 223 4.59 -1.51 18.17
CA ALA A 223 3.59 -0.46 18.39
C ALA A 223 4.16 0.67 19.24
N VAL A 224 5.04 1.47 18.65
CA VAL A 224 5.71 2.63 19.23
C VAL A 224 5.94 3.68 18.16
N ASP A 225 5.80 4.97 18.51
CA ASP A 225 6.15 6.08 17.62
C ASP A 225 6.41 7.38 18.43
N ALA A 226 7.01 8.35 17.77
CA ALA A 226 7.12 9.72 18.25
C ALA A 226 5.91 10.53 17.83
N SER A 227 5.23 11.16 18.78
CA SER A 227 4.00 11.90 18.51
C SER A 227 4.24 13.12 17.62
N ARG A 228 3.34 13.30 16.68
CA ARG A 228 3.17 14.51 15.85
C ARG A 228 1.95 15.33 16.28
N TYR A 229 1.27 14.90 17.33
CA TYR A 229 0.01 15.43 17.82
C TYR A 229 0.10 15.70 19.30
N ASP A 230 -0.63 16.69 19.75
CA ASP A 230 -1.02 16.86 21.15
C ASP A 230 -2.37 16.18 21.35
N GLY A 231 -2.50 15.38 22.42
CA GLY A 231 -3.75 14.66 22.66
C GLY A 231 -3.70 13.80 23.92
N ILE A 232 -4.53 12.76 23.98
CA ILE A 232 -4.56 11.81 25.09
C ILE A 232 -4.58 10.37 24.57
N VAL A 233 -3.98 9.47 25.34
CA VAL A 233 -3.99 8.03 25.08
C VAL A 233 -4.56 7.25 26.25
N SER A 234 -5.13 6.07 25.98
CA SER A 234 -5.68 5.20 27.02
C SER A 234 -4.58 4.75 28.00
N PRO A 235 -4.93 4.34 29.25
CA PRO A 235 -3.96 3.86 30.23
C PRO A 235 -3.12 2.64 29.81
N ALA A 236 -3.54 1.93 28.76
CA ALA A 236 -2.79 0.81 28.18
C ALA A 236 -1.52 1.25 27.44
N TYR A 237 -1.36 2.55 27.19
CA TYR A 237 -0.17 3.11 26.58
C TYR A 237 0.76 3.69 27.65
N VAL A 238 2.05 3.63 27.38
CA VAL A 238 3.09 4.30 28.16
C VAL A 238 3.54 5.51 27.34
N VAL A 239 3.49 6.68 27.98
CA VAL A 239 3.97 7.94 27.42
C VAL A 239 5.34 8.22 28.00
N THR A 240 6.33 8.43 27.15
CA THR A 240 7.70 8.74 27.57
C THR A 240 8.16 10.06 26.99
N ARG A 241 8.65 10.93 27.85
CA ARG A 241 9.21 12.25 27.49
C ARG A 241 10.70 12.15 27.24
N PRO A 242 11.17 12.49 26.04
CA PRO A 242 12.59 12.47 25.74
C PRO A 242 13.34 13.65 26.40
N ASN A 243 14.58 13.43 26.82
CA ASN A 243 15.47 14.50 27.24
C ASN A 243 16.06 15.28 26.03
N SER A 244 16.93 16.26 26.29
CA SER A 244 17.54 17.12 25.26
C SER A 244 18.52 16.40 24.33
N GLU A 245 18.98 15.19 24.64
CA GLU A 245 19.91 14.40 23.82
C GLU A 245 19.17 13.57 22.75
N VAL A 246 17.84 13.54 22.80
CA VAL A 246 16.99 12.65 22.00
C VAL A 246 16.27 13.40 20.90
N TYR A 247 16.51 13.00 19.66
CA TYR A 247 15.61 13.36 18.56
C TYR A 247 14.53 12.27 18.37
N ALA A 248 13.35 12.51 18.88
CA ALA A 248 12.27 11.52 18.98
C ALA A 248 11.98 10.75 17.66
N ARG A 249 12.06 11.42 16.49
CA ARG A 249 11.84 10.80 15.19
C ARG A 249 12.87 9.74 14.81
N PHE A 250 14.13 9.90 15.25
CA PHE A 250 15.16 8.87 15.12
C PHE A 250 14.81 7.68 16.02
N PHE A 251 14.42 7.94 17.26
CA PHE A 251 14.06 6.90 18.22
C PHE A 251 12.83 6.10 17.79
N ALA A 252 11.86 6.72 17.16
CA ALA A 252 10.73 6.00 16.54
C ALA A 252 11.18 4.93 15.54
N ARG A 253 12.35 5.07 14.92
CA ARG A 253 12.94 4.08 14.00
C ARG A 253 13.83 3.08 14.73
N LEU A 254 14.65 3.55 15.66
CA LEU A 254 15.53 2.72 16.48
C LEU A 254 14.72 1.71 17.31
N LEU A 255 13.70 2.17 18.01
CA LEU A 255 12.88 1.35 18.90
C LEU A 255 12.10 0.24 18.17
N ARG A 256 11.97 0.31 16.85
CA ARG A 256 11.36 -0.72 16.00
C ARG A 256 12.37 -1.70 15.40
N GLN A 257 13.66 -1.62 15.77
CA GLN A 257 14.66 -2.54 15.25
C GLN A 257 14.40 -3.99 15.75
N PRO A 258 14.54 -5.00 14.89
CA PRO A 258 14.19 -6.39 15.22
C PRO A 258 14.90 -6.92 16.48
N MET A 259 16.12 -6.44 16.75
CA MET A 259 16.87 -6.81 17.93
C MET A 259 16.18 -6.31 19.22
N LEU A 260 15.72 -5.04 19.21
CA LEU A 260 15.01 -4.45 20.34
C LEU A 260 13.63 -5.09 20.54
N LEU A 261 12.89 -5.39 19.44
CA LEU A 261 11.61 -6.09 19.55
C LEU A 261 11.74 -7.45 20.28
N LYS A 262 12.83 -8.18 20.03
CA LYS A 262 13.15 -9.43 20.76
C LYS A 262 13.45 -9.16 22.23
N GLN A 263 14.20 -8.10 22.56
CA GLN A 263 14.49 -7.72 23.94
C GLN A 263 13.21 -7.36 24.69
N TYR A 264 12.32 -6.56 24.09
CA TYR A 264 11.01 -6.23 24.68
C TYR A 264 10.21 -7.50 25.02
N GLN A 265 10.19 -8.47 24.11
CA GLN A 265 9.52 -9.76 24.35
C GLN A 265 10.12 -10.52 25.53
N GLN A 266 11.44 -10.45 25.73
CA GLN A 266 12.15 -11.17 26.79
C GLN A 266 11.92 -10.53 28.17
N VAL A 267 11.86 -9.21 28.26
CA VAL A 267 11.69 -8.48 29.53
C VAL A 267 10.23 -8.21 29.88
N SER A 268 9.30 -8.35 28.93
CA SER A 268 7.87 -8.16 29.19
C SER A 268 7.32 -9.17 30.19
N GLN A 269 6.45 -8.71 31.07
CA GLN A 269 5.82 -9.53 32.11
C GLN A 269 4.55 -10.17 31.54
N GLY A 270 4.32 -11.47 31.80
CA GLY A 270 3.12 -12.20 31.40
C GLY A 270 3.41 -13.62 30.92
N ASN A 271 2.43 -14.52 31.09
CA ASN A 271 2.60 -15.95 30.83
C ASN A 271 2.22 -16.39 29.39
N SER A 272 1.67 -15.49 28.59
CA SER A 272 1.31 -15.78 27.21
C SER A 272 1.58 -14.55 26.31
N LYS A 273 1.65 -14.76 24.99
CA LYS A 273 1.86 -13.68 24.02
C LYS A 273 0.77 -12.58 24.08
N ASP A 274 -0.43 -12.94 24.49
CA ASP A 274 -1.57 -12.01 24.57
C ASP A 274 -1.61 -11.24 25.89
N THR A 275 -0.83 -11.65 26.90
CA THR A 275 -0.78 -11.04 28.23
C THR A 275 0.55 -10.36 28.55
N GLN A 276 1.49 -10.32 27.59
CA GLN A 276 2.77 -9.65 27.78
C GLN A 276 2.60 -8.14 27.87
N VAL A 277 3.12 -7.55 28.96
CA VAL A 277 3.08 -6.10 29.20
C VAL A 277 4.50 -5.61 29.44
N LEU A 278 4.95 -4.63 28.66
CA LEU A 278 6.21 -3.93 28.90
C LEU A 278 5.92 -2.67 29.73
N LYS A 279 6.32 -2.69 31.00
CA LYS A 279 6.26 -1.54 31.90
C LYS A 279 7.41 -0.58 31.61
N PHE A 280 7.30 0.66 32.10
CA PHE A 280 8.36 1.66 31.90
C PHE A 280 9.69 1.23 32.53
N ASP A 281 9.71 0.68 33.74
CA ASP A 281 10.94 0.24 34.40
C ASP A 281 11.72 -0.82 33.59
N ASP A 282 10.97 -1.79 32.99
CA ASP A 282 11.56 -2.80 32.13
C ASP A 282 12.09 -2.15 30.83
N PHE A 283 11.34 -1.23 30.22
CA PHE A 283 11.77 -0.45 29.07
C PHE A 283 13.02 0.39 29.39
N ALA A 284 13.04 1.09 30.51
CA ALA A 284 14.13 1.94 30.96
C ALA A 284 15.47 1.18 31.18
N SER A 285 15.37 -0.11 31.54
CA SER A 285 16.52 -0.98 31.77
C SER A 285 17.27 -1.39 30.48
N ILE A 286 16.63 -1.26 29.31
CA ILE A 286 17.16 -1.75 28.03
C ILE A 286 18.30 -0.87 27.54
N GLY A 287 19.41 -1.52 27.18
CA GLY A 287 20.56 -0.89 26.55
C GLY A 287 20.37 -0.77 25.03
N ILE A 288 20.73 0.37 24.50
CA ILE A 288 20.69 0.69 23.07
C ILE A 288 22.02 1.28 22.61
N SER A 289 22.25 1.23 21.27
CA SER A 289 23.33 2.02 20.65
C SER A 289 22.69 3.18 19.88
N MET A 290 23.21 4.40 20.08
CA MET A 290 22.70 5.61 19.44
C MET A 290 23.85 6.56 19.05
N PRO A 291 23.70 7.40 18.02
CA PRO A 291 24.68 8.46 17.75
C PRO A 291 24.66 9.51 18.87
N ALA A 292 25.84 9.91 19.36
CA ALA A 292 25.96 11.01 20.30
C ALA A 292 25.55 12.36 19.65
N SER A 293 25.76 12.49 18.36
CA SER A 293 25.42 13.70 17.60
C SER A 293 23.91 13.76 17.33
N GLU A 294 23.22 14.74 17.90
CA GLU A 294 21.82 15.04 17.58
C GLU A 294 21.64 15.34 16.07
N ASN A 295 22.64 15.95 15.42
CA ASN A 295 22.59 16.19 13.98
C ASN A 295 22.53 14.89 13.16
N GLU A 296 23.24 13.83 13.59
CA GLU A 296 23.13 12.53 12.94
C GLU A 296 21.75 11.90 13.15
N GLN A 297 21.24 11.94 14.38
CA GLN A 297 19.88 11.49 14.69
C GLN A 297 18.84 12.20 13.80
N ARG A 298 18.95 13.54 13.68
CA ARG A 298 18.06 14.35 12.83
C ARG A 298 18.16 13.97 11.37
N ARG A 299 19.36 13.76 10.82
CA ARG A 299 19.55 13.34 9.42
C ARG A 299 18.95 11.97 9.15
N ILE A 300 19.14 11.01 10.05
CA ILE A 300 18.56 9.66 9.93
C ILE A 300 17.03 9.74 10.01
N GLY A 301 16.48 10.41 11.03
CA GLY A 301 15.05 10.58 11.20
C GLY A 301 14.37 11.23 9.98
N ALA A 302 14.92 12.36 9.52
CA ALA A 302 14.41 13.09 8.35
C ALA A 302 14.48 12.26 7.06
N PHE A 303 15.52 11.46 6.88
CA PHE A 303 15.65 10.56 5.74
C PHE A 303 14.50 9.54 5.69
N PHE A 304 14.20 8.89 6.82
CA PHE A 304 13.10 7.94 6.87
C PHE A 304 11.73 8.62 6.76
N ASP A 305 11.55 9.80 7.33
CA ASP A 305 10.31 10.56 7.17
C ASP A 305 10.06 10.94 5.70
N ARG A 306 11.12 11.31 4.98
CA ARG A 306 11.04 11.58 3.54
C ARG A 306 10.68 10.32 2.74
N LEU A 307 11.28 9.17 3.08
CA LEU A 307 10.93 7.90 2.45
C LEU A 307 9.45 7.54 2.68
N ASP A 308 8.97 7.70 3.92
CA ASP A 308 7.56 7.44 4.25
C ASP A 308 6.60 8.36 3.48
N SER A 309 6.95 9.64 3.38
CA SER A 309 6.17 10.61 2.59
C SER A 309 6.12 10.23 1.11
N LEU A 310 7.23 9.78 0.53
CA LEU A 310 7.28 9.33 -0.87
C LEU A 310 6.49 8.04 -1.08
N ILE A 311 6.58 7.08 -0.17
CA ILE A 311 5.82 5.82 -0.20
C ILE A 311 4.31 6.13 -0.18
N THR A 312 3.87 6.96 0.77
CA THR A 312 2.47 7.39 0.89
C THR A 312 1.99 8.14 -0.35
N LEU A 313 2.82 9.03 -0.91
CA LEU A 313 2.49 9.76 -2.13
C LEU A 313 2.24 8.82 -3.32
N HIS A 314 3.13 7.84 -3.54
CA HIS A 314 2.97 6.90 -4.65
C HIS A 314 1.81 5.93 -4.42
N GLN A 315 1.55 5.52 -3.18
CA GLN A 315 0.39 4.72 -2.82
C GLN A 315 -0.92 5.48 -3.08
N ARG A 316 -1.03 6.74 -2.65
CA ARG A 316 -2.21 7.59 -2.89
C ARG A 316 -2.44 7.84 -4.38
N LYS A 317 -1.39 8.11 -5.16
CA LYS A 317 -1.49 8.28 -6.61
C LYS A 317 -2.00 7.01 -7.30
N TYR A 318 -1.47 5.85 -6.92
CA TYR A 318 -1.95 4.57 -7.40
C TYR A 318 -3.43 4.36 -7.08
N CYS A 319 -3.81 4.45 -5.80
CA CYS A 319 -5.20 4.30 -5.36
C CYS A 319 -6.13 5.35 -6.00
N GLY A 320 -5.67 6.60 -6.13
CA GLY A 320 -6.45 7.67 -6.75
C GLY A 320 -6.76 7.40 -8.22
N VAL A 321 -5.80 6.93 -9.00
CA VAL A 321 -6.01 6.56 -10.41
C VAL A 321 -6.96 5.38 -10.52
N VAL A 322 -6.77 4.34 -9.69
CA VAL A 322 -7.66 3.16 -9.68
C VAL A 322 -9.08 3.53 -9.26
N SER A 323 -9.25 4.34 -8.20
CA SER A 323 -10.56 4.80 -7.73
C SER A 323 -11.28 5.66 -8.78
N TRP A 324 -10.54 6.53 -9.45
CA TRP A 324 -11.09 7.35 -10.53
C TRP A 324 -11.54 6.49 -11.72
N MET A 325 -10.75 5.48 -12.12
CA MET A 325 -11.13 4.52 -13.16
C MET A 325 -12.43 3.78 -12.80
N LEU A 326 -12.57 3.33 -11.55
CA LEU A 326 -13.79 2.69 -11.05
C LEU A 326 -14.96 3.68 -11.04
N GLY A 327 -14.75 4.93 -10.64
CA GLY A 327 -15.77 5.99 -10.64
C GLY A 327 -16.26 6.33 -12.04
N VAL A 328 -15.34 6.47 -13.01
CA VAL A 328 -15.69 6.71 -14.42
C VAL A 328 -16.45 5.52 -15.02
N ALA A 329 -16.10 4.30 -14.64
CA ALA A 329 -16.84 3.11 -15.04
C ALA A 329 -18.29 3.11 -14.49
N LEU A 330 -18.47 3.54 -13.23
CA LEU A 330 -19.79 3.62 -12.57
C LEU A 330 -20.66 4.76 -13.10
N VAL A 331 -20.10 5.93 -13.38
CA VAL A 331 -20.85 7.08 -13.94
C VAL A 331 -21.35 6.76 -15.36
N ARG A 332 -20.62 5.99 -16.16
CA ARG A 332 -21.08 5.54 -17.48
C ARG A 332 -22.20 4.51 -17.45
N LEU A 333 -22.43 3.84 -16.32
CA LEU A 333 -23.54 2.92 -16.14
C LEU A 333 -24.88 3.62 -15.79
N GLY A 334 -24.83 4.91 -15.42
CA GLY A 334 -25.99 5.65 -14.90
C GLY A 334 -26.51 6.81 -15.75
N SER A 335 -25.86 7.22 -16.83
CA SER A 335 -26.36 8.34 -17.65
C SER A 335 -25.93 8.26 -19.12
N GLU A 336 -26.90 8.08 -19.98
CA GLU A 336 -26.87 8.62 -21.35
C GLU A 336 -26.89 10.13 -21.23
N SER A 337 -25.74 10.81 -21.22
CA SER A 337 -25.68 12.25 -21.43
C SER A 337 -24.29 12.69 -21.93
N ASP A 338 -24.31 13.44 -23.00
CA ASP A 338 -23.25 13.96 -23.86
C ASP A 338 -22.20 14.90 -23.23
N GLY A 339 -22.09 14.96 -21.90
CA GLY A 339 -21.26 15.97 -21.21
C GLY A 339 -19.86 15.55 -20.74
N ALA A 340 -19.51 14.27 -20.76
CA ALA A 340 -18.33 13.76 -20.05
C ALA A 340 -16.96 13.98 -20.76
N PHE A 341 -16.94 14.37 -22.02
CA PHE A 341 -15.69 14.53 -22.79
C PHE A 341 -14.96 15.87 -22.56
N GLY A 342 -15.68 16.91 -22.07
CA GLY A 342 -15.11 18.23 -21.82
C GLY A 342 -14.11 18.28 -20.66
N GLU A 343 -14.35 17.51 -19.62
CA GLU A 343 -13.51 17.50 -18.39
C GLU A 343 -12.23 16.68 -18.51
N MET A 344 -12.14 15.74 -19.45
CA MET A 344 -10.98 14.86 -19.62
C MET A 344 -9.70 15.59 -20.08
N LYS A 345 -9.81 16.73 -20.78
CA LYS A 345 -8.64 17.51 -21.25
C LYS A 345 -7.87 18.20 -20.12
N HIS A 346 -8.53 18.52 -18.99
CA HIS A 346 -7.89 19.23 -17.86
C HIS A 346 -7.13 18.34 -16.89
N VAL A 347 -7.33 17.03 -16.92
CA VAL A 347 -6.68 16.08 -15.97
C VAL A 347 -5.35 15.56 -16.52
N LEU A 348 -5.05 15.74 -17.80
CA LEU A 348 -3.84 15.24 -18.48
C LEU A 348 -2.76 16.32 -18.73
N GLN A 349 -2.96 17.56 -18.31
CA GLN A 349 -1.93 18.59 -18.20
C GLN A 349 -1.35 18.62 -16.77
#